data_d1bc0644457c79b6f93944f55c83a0fd
#
_entry.id   d1bc0644457c79b6f93944f55c83a0fd
#
_cell.length_a   1.000
_cell.length_b   1.000
_cell.length_c   1.000
_cell.angle_alpha   90.00
_cell.angle_beta   90.00
_cell.angle_gamma   90.00
#
_symmetry.space_group_name_H-M   'P 1'
#
loop_
_entity.id
_entity.type
_entity.pdbx_description
1 polymer ?
#
loop_
_entity_poly.entity_id
_entity_poly.type
_entity_poly.pdbx_seq_one_letter_code
_entity_poly.pdbx_strand_id
1 'polypeptide(L)'
;MKEILPVFAIIASLFLGSLIIPVAADPFQSGGVDHPGSWYVGEGLKQGDFFSYSSCHVDYKECTTFEMDMWIKGDIQVGSETKWLAEVVVYDGKKIIKGNMELGKIAPEPTGGTENLGVYRGAFKSSIAWLSAFATSDGSAGGKGPKAFSTPSWGKIGNIGGEQVLPMAIETITVKAGTWETVQIGWKTGGATSKVWIVDDFPFPIKAFTLTHVSEGIPPPEYKFELLDYKENVQQNPFIGINSTTDEFAAQGCDTNIERNVVSKKPTQNFDYQLHVFYGPEYPVEGCEMQWLIKFISKYDDTEFLNQVQFDIWVVDDKFTIPPLRSIAQEEGRNYLYSPSGQYILDMIVKENPGNTNYVIWVYGLAPEGIVPSTADDYLELTIPISSADGISVYVPPPTVSPSQNIPSWIKNNAGWWADGAIDDDSFVQGIQFLIKEKIMQIPPTSQGSGGNSNEIPSWIKNNAGWWADGAIDDDSFIQGIQFLITEGIMSITS
;
A
#
# COMPACT_ATOMS: atom_id res chain seq x y z
N MET A 1 -24.99 70.60 58.92
CA MET A 1 -25.80 69.73 58.06
C MET A 1 -24.80 69.00 57.15
N LYS A 2 -24.44 67.83 57.54
CA LYS A 2 -23.66 66.93 56.71
C LYS A 2 -24.32 65.54 56.87
N GLU A 3 -24.91 65.11 55.79
CA GLU A 3 -25.51 63.76 55.70
C GLU A 3 -24.47 62.72 55.59
N ILE A 4 -24.54 61.69 56.42
CA ILE A 4 -23.68 60.50 56.44
C ILE A 4 -24.44 59.40 55.73
N LEU A 5 -23.95 58.96 54.54
CA LEU A 5 -24.44 57.74 53.88
C LEU A 5 -23.80 56.51 54.53
N PRO A 6 -24.56 55.44 54.79
CA PRO A 6 -23.98 54.19 55.24
C PRO A 6 -23.44 53.36 54.06
N VAL A 7 -22.18 52.95 54.21
CA VAL A 7 -21.52 52.00 53.30
C VAL A 7 -22.03 50.58 53.60
N PHE A 8 -22.79 50.02 52.67
CA PHE A 8 -23.09 48.57 52.70
C PHE A 8 -21.89 47.79 52.16
N ALA A 9 -21.23 47.07 53.06
CA ALA A 9 -20.25 46.07 52.69
C ALA A 9 -20.95 44.81 52.21
N ILE A 10 -20.91 44.53 50.89
CA ILE A 10 -21.36 43.29 50.30
C ILE A 10 -20.19 42.31 50.44
N ILE A 11 -20.32 41.34 51.38
CA ILE A 11 -19.43 40.17 51.44
C ILE A 11 -19.85 39.22 50.34
N ALA A 12 -19.12 39.21 49.24
CA ALA A 12 -19.23 38.20 48.21
C ALA A 12 -18.51 36.91 48.68
N SER A 13 -19.25 35.98 49.17
CA SER A 13 -18.75 34.61 49.44
C SER A 13 -18.46 33.93 48.10
N LEU A 14 -17.19 33.88 47.72
CA LEU A 14 -16.69 33.04 46.63
C LEU A 14 -16.88 31.56 47.00
N PHE A 15 -17.99 30.95 46.56
CA PHE A 15 -18.07 29.49 46.45
C PHE A 15 -17.12 29.06 45.32
N LEU A 16 -15.93 28.65 45.69
CA LEU A 16 -15.10 27.80 44.84
C LEU A 16 -15.74 26.42 44.80
N GLY A 17 -16.73 26.28 43.92
CA GLY A 17 -17.18 24.97 43.48
C GLY A 17 -16.04 24.34 42.71
N SER A 18 -15.30 23.42 43.34
CA SER A 18 -14.45 22.48 42.63
C SER A 18 -15.28 21.75 41.60
N LEU A 19 -15.19 22.18 40.33
CA LEU A 19 -15.63 21.36 39.20
C LEU A 19 -14.75 20.08 39.23
N ILE A 20 -15.24 19.05 39.86
CA ILE A 20 -14.76 17.70 39.68
C ILE A 20 -15.14 17.35 38.22
N ILE A 21 -14.24 17.66 37.29
CA ILE A 21 -14.32 17.09 35.94
C ILE A 21 -14.10 15.59 36.19
N PRO A 22 -15.07 14.72 35.87
CA PRO A 22 -14.83 13.29 35.95
C PRO A 22 -13.65 13.03 34.98
N VAL A 23 -12.50 12.69 35.55
CA VAL A 23 -11.41 12.10 34.77
C VAL A 23 -12.02 10.82 34.22
N ALA A 24 -12.26 10.78 32.92
CA ALA A 24 -12.66 9.54 32.27
C ALA A 24 -11.63 8.50 32.69
N ALA A 25 -12.09 7.45 33.40
CA ALA A 25 -11.20 6.37 33.81
C ALA A 25 -10.49 5.85 32.54
N ASP A 26 -9.18 5.71 32.60
CA ASP A 26 -8.42 5.12 31.50
C ASP A 26 -9.04 3.73 31.23
N PRO A 27 -9.63 3.47 30.05
CA PRO A 27 -10.29 2.20 29.77
C PRO A 27 -9.33 1.01 29.95
N PHE A 28 -8.04 1.23 29.94
CA PHE A 28 -7.02 0.22 30.20
C PHE A 28 -6.82 -0.11 31.69
N GLN A 29 -7.53 0.54 32.58
CA GLN A 29 -7.53 0.24 34.04
C GLN A 29 -8.84 -0.41 34.50
N SER A 30 -9.85 -0.54 33.63
CA SER A 30 -11.13 -1.15 33.99
C SER A 30 -11.03 -2.68 34.01
N GLY A 31 -11.69 -3.30 34.97
CA GLY A 31 -11.63 -4.73 35.24
C GLY A 31 -12.64 -5.58 34.45
N GLY A 32 -12.62 -5.52 33.11
CA GLY A 32 -13.60 -6.24 32.27
C GLY A 32 -14.92 -5.48 32.13
N VAL A 33 -15.87 -6.06 31.41
CA VAL A 33 -17.22 -5.48 31.22
C VAL A 33 -18.25 -6.34 31.91
N ASP A 34 -19.35 -5.73 32.40
CA ASP A 34 -20.47 -6.43 33.05
C ASP A 34 -21.37 -7.08 31.97
N HIS A 35 -20.85 -8.13 31.34
CA HIS A 35 -21.53 -8.95 30.34
C HIS A 35 -21.28 -10.43 30.64
N PRO A 36 -22.31 -11.26 30.76
CA PRO A 36 -22.19 -12.67 31.20
C PRO A 36 -21.60 -13.58 30.09
N GLY A 37 -21.62 -13.14 28.84
CA GLY A 37 -21.18 -13.92 27.66
C GLY A 37 -19.68 -14.11 27.55
N SER A 38 -19.34 -14.84 26.53
CA SER A 38 -17.95 -15.10 26.09
C SER A 38 -17.87 -15.06 24.58
N TRP A 39 -16.67 -15.17 24.05
CA TRP A 39 -16.50 -15.20 22.62
C TRP A 39 -15.27 -16.02 22.20
N TYR A 40 -15.37 -16.64 21.05
CA TYR A 40 -14.26 -17.22 20.30
C TYR A 40 -14.48 -17.05 18.78
N VAL A 41 -13.40 -17.02 18.01
CA VAL A 41 -13.52 -16.86 16.56
C VAL A 41 -14.20 -18.09 15.95
N GLY A 42 -15.21 -17.84 15.12
CA GLY A 42 -16.03 -18.90 14.52
C GLY A 42 -17.23 -19.34 15.37
N GLU A 43 -17.52 -18.65 16.48
CA GLU A 43 -18.69 -18.95 17.32
C GLU A 43 -19.98 -18.83 16.54
N GLY A 44 -20.83 -19.86 16.65
CA GLY A 44 -22.11 -19.87 15.95
C GLY A 44 -22.07 -20.08 14.44
N LEU A 45 -20.88 -20.22 13.81
CA LEU A 45 -20.76 -20.39 12.35
C LEU A 45 -21.47 -21.66 11.86
N LYS A 46 -22.33 -21.51 10.83
CA LYS A 46 -23.18 -22.58 10.28
C LYS A 46 -23.11 -22.63 8.76
N GLN A 47 -23.46 -23.79 8.22
CA GLN A 47 -23.73 -23.91 6.79
C GLN A 47 -24.90 -23.00 6.40
N GLY A 48 -24.76 -22.29 5.29
CA GLY A 48 -25.75 -21.35 4.79
C GLY A 48 -25.57 -19.92 5.29
N ASP A 49 -24.62 -19.66 6.19
CA ASP A 49 -24.32 -18.31 6.63
C ASP A 49 -23.67 -17.53 5.48
N PHE A 50 -24.13 -16.30 5.31
CA PHE A 50 -23.61 -15.35 4.34
C PHE A 50 -23.14 -14.09 5.05
N PHE A 51 -21.95 -13.64 4.71
CA PHE A 51 -21.34 -12.43 5.24
C PHE A 51 -20.86 -11.57 4.08
N SER A 52 -21.07 -10.26 4.18
CA SER A 52 -20.42 -9.26 3.33
C SER A 52 -19.63 -8.31 4.20
N TYR A 53 -18.35 -8.13 3.89
CA TYR A 53 -17.44 -7.28 4.63
C TYR A 53 -16.76 -6.25 3.73
N SER A 54 -16.66 -5.02 4.22
CA SER A 54 -15.67 -4.06 3.74
C SER A 54 -14.38 -4.29 4.50
N SER A 55 -13.29 -4.52 3.80
CA SER A 55 -12.01 -4.87 4.40
C SER A 55 -10.87 -4.11 3.75
N CYS A 56 -9.83 -3.80 4.52
CA CYS A 56 -8.53 -3.41 4.02
C CYS A 56 -7.42 -3.95 4.93
N HIS A 57 -6.25 -4.20 4.38
CA HIS A 57 -5.07 -4.63 5.13
C HIS A 57 -3.81 -3.93 4.60
N VAL A 58 -2.88 -3.56 5.50
CA VAL A 58 -1.66 -2.82 5.12
C VAL A 58 -0.81 -3.55 4.09
N ASP A 59 -0.73 -4.88 4.19
CA ASP A 59 0.03 -5.73 3.25
C ASP A 59 -0.68 -5.88 1.88
N TYR A 60 -1.86 -5.29 1.74
CA TYR A 60 -2.63 -5.26 0.50
C TYR A 60 -2.95 -3.82 0.11
N LYS A 61 -2.34 -3.33 -0.97
CA LYS A 61 -2.51 -1.97 -1.50
C LYS A 61 -2.57 -0.88 -0.41
N GLU A 62 -1.72 -1.01 0.62
CA GLU A 62 -1.63 -0.04 1.73
C GLU A 62 -2.98 0.28 2.38
N CYS A 63 -3.78 -0.75 2.63
CA CYS A 63 -5.13 -0.64 3.16
C CYS A 63 -6.15 0.03 2.21
N THR A 64 -6.00 -0.13 0.90
CA THR A 64 -7.08 0.17 -0.03
C THR A 64 -8.25 -0.79 0.22
N THR A 65 -9.45 -0.23 0.33
CA THR A 65 -10.64 -0.97 0.72
C THR A 65 -11.16 -1.82 -0.44
N PHE A 66 -11.52 -3.07 -0.14
CA PHE A 66 -12.28 -3.98 -1.00
C PHE A 66 -13.49 -4.53 -0.25
N GLU A 67 -14.51 -5.00 -0.98
CA GLU A 67 -15.63 -5.74 -0.41
C GLU A 67 -15.43 -7.24 -0.65
N MET A 68 -15.77 -8.06 0.34
CA MET A 68 -15.70 -9.52 0.26
C MET A 68 -16.99 -10.14 0.75
N ASP A 69 -17.69 -10.81 -0.16
CA ASP A 69 -18.85 -11.62 0.12
C ASP A 69 -18.44 -13.07 0.30
N MET A 70 -18.89 -13.69 1.37
CA MET A 70 -18.56 -15.06 1.73
C MET A 70 -19.82 -15.84 2.09
N TRP A 71 -20.06 -16.98 1.46
CA TRP A 71 -21.15 -17.90 1.75
C TRP A 71 -20.60 -19.24 2.19
N ILE A 72 -21.01 -19.71 3.38
CA ILE A 72 -20.57 -21.00 3.94
C ILE A 72 -21.37 -22.12 3.28
N LYS A 73 -20.78 -22.74 2.28
CA LYS A 73 -21.43 -23.77 1.47
C LYS A 73 -21.64 -25.09 2.23
N GLY A 74 -20.78 -25.38 3.20
CA GLY A 74 -20.84 -26.61 4.00
C GLY A 74 -19.46 -27.19 4.26
N ASP A 75 -19.41 -28.49 4.51
CA ASP A 75 -18.19 -29.22 4.83
C ASP A 75 -17.47 -29.71 3.56
N ILE A 76 -16.14 -29.69 3.64
CA ILE A 76 -15.26 -30.32 2.64
C ILE A 76 -14.21 -31.14 3.35
N GLN A 77 -13.83 -32.27 2.75
CA GLN A 77 -12.69 -33.09 3.20
C GLN A 77 -11.43 -32.68 2.45
N VAL A 78 -10.40 -32.27 3.19
CA VAL A 78 -9.08 -31.93 2.66
C VAL A 78 -8.04 -32.80 3.35
N GLY A 79 -7.61 -33.85 2.66
CA GLY A 79 -6.81 -34.89 3.31
C GLY A 79 -7.57 -35.59 4.43
N SER A 80 -7.03 -35.57 5.66
CA SER A 80 -7.67 -36.14 6.85
C SER A 80 -8.53 -35.15 7.65
N GLU A 81 -8.61 -33.88 7.21
CA GLU A 81 -9.28 -32.82 7.95
C GLU A 81 -10.62 -32.46 7.31
N THR A 82 -11.64 -32.25 8.15
CA THR A 82 -12.90 -31.63 7.73
C THR A 82 -12.77 -30.13 7.89
N LYS A 83 -13.05 -29.36 6.83
CA LYS A 83 -13.03 -27.90 6.82
C LYS A 83 -14.37 -27.34 6.38
N TRP A 84 -14.58 -26.05 6.61
CA TRP A 84 -15.62 -25.30 5.94
C TRP A 84 -15.21 -24.97 4.52
N LEU A 85 -16.08 -25.18 3.56
CA LEU A 85 -15.98 -24.64 2.22
C LEU A 85 -16.80 -23.35 2.14
N ALA A 86 -16.14 -22.22 1.94
CA ALA A 86 -16.79 -20.95 1.66
C ALA A 86 -16.65 -20.61 0.17
N GLU A 87 -17.76 -20.28 -0.48
CA GLU A 87 -17.73 -19.64 -1.79
C GLU A 87 -17.61 -18.13 -1.57
N VAL A 88 -16.72 -17.47 -2.33
CA VAL A 88 -16.32 -16.08 -2.07
C VAL A 88 -16.36 -15.28 -3.36
N VAL A 89 -16.87 -14.04 -3.26
CA VAL A 89 -16.75 -13.02 -4.30
C VAL A 89 -16.10 -11.79 -3.68
N VAL A 90 -15.08 -11.27 -4.35
CA VAL A 90 -14.40 -10.04 -3.96
C VAL A 90 -14.69 -8.97 -5.01
N TYR A 91 -15.03 -7.77 -4.54
CA TYR A 91 -15.19 -6.57 -5.34
C TYR A 91 -14.08 -5.59 -4.97
N ASP A 92 -13.10 -5.41 -5.86
CA ASP A 92 -11.96 -4.51 -5.68
C ASP A 92 -11.96 -3.48 -6.82
N GLY A 93 -12.52 -2.33 -6.56
CA GLY A 93 -12.79 -1.32 -7.59
C GLY A 93 -13.75 -1.85 -8.67
N LYS A 94 -13.24 -2.01 -9.89
CA LYS A 94 -13.99 -2.61 -11.00
C LYS A 94 -13.77 -4.12 -11.13
N LYS A 95 -12.87 -4.68 -10.35
CA LYS A 95 -12.48 -6.09 -10.40
C LYS A 95 -13.44 -6.93 -9.59
N ILE A 96 -13.98 -7.98 -10.20
CA ILE A 96 -14.79 -9.01 -9.55
C ILE A 96 -14.03 -10.32 -9.61
N ILE A 97 -13.73 -10.89 -8.44
CA ILE A 97 -12.98 -12.14 -8.33
C ILE A 97 -13.86 -13.14 -7.60
N LYS A 98 -14.07 -14.29 -8.21
CA LYS A 98 -14.90 -15.37 -7.66
C LYS A 98 -14.05 -16.62 -7.44
N GLY A 99 -14.27 -17.28 -6.32
CA GLY A 99 -13.58 -18.52 -6.00
C GLY A 99 -14.06 -19.12 -4.68
N ASN A 100 -13.22 -19.98 -4.10
CA ASN A 100 -13.50 -20.67 -2.86
C ASN A 100 -12.39 -20.43 -1.85
N MET A 101 -12.76 -20.45 -0.56
CA MET A 101 -11.84 -20.54 0.57
C MET A 101 -12.15 -21.77 1.40
N GLU A 102 -11.12 -22.43 1.88
CA GLU A 102 -11.18 -23.50 2.86
C GLU A 102 -10.90 -22.89 4.23
N LEU A 103 -11.85 -23.01 5.18
CA LEU A 103 -11.69 -22.44 6.50
C LEU A 103 -11.60 -23.57 7.54
N GLY A 104 -10.77 -23.37 8.56
CA GLY A 104 -10.64 -24.31 9.67
C GLY A 104 -11.95 -24.47 10.45
N LYS A 105 -12.21 -25.64 11.02
CA LYS A 105 -13.41 -25.91 11.83
C LYS A 105 -13.31 -25.34 13.24
N ILE A 106 -12.12 -25.36 13.83
CA ILE A 106 -11.88 -24.87 15.20
C ILE A 106 -11.63 -23.37 15.19
N ALA A 107 -10.86 -22.93 14.19
CA ALA A 107 -10.57 -21.54 13.90
C ALA A 107 -10.81 -21.34 12.42
N PRO A 108 -11.84 -20.57 11.99
CA PRO A 108 -12.22 -20.41 10.60
C PRO A 108 -11.26 -19.49 9.83
N GLU A 109 -9.97 -19.69 10.04
CA GLU A 109 -8.94 -19.07 9.22
C GLU A 109 -8.86 -19.74 7.84
N PRO A 110 -8.64 -18.96 6.78
CA PRO A 110 -8.38 -19.53 5.46
C PRO A 110 -7.08 -20.36 5.46
N THR A 111 -7.21 -21.60 5.05
CA THR A 111 -6.08 -22.56 4.97
C THR A 111 -5.80 -23.00 3.54
N GLY A 112 -6.68 -22.72 2.60
CA GLY A 112 -6.60 -23.06 1.19
C GLY A 112 -7.69 -22.40 0.38
N GLY A 113 -7.80 -22.77 -0.89
CA GLY A 113 -8.83 -22.27 -1.81
C GLY A 113 -8.28 -21.89 -3.18
N THR A 114 -9.09 -21.21 -3.97
CA THR A 114 -8.78 -20.81 -5.34
C THR A 114 -7.59 -19.83 -5.38
N GLU A 115 -6.70 -19.98 -6.34
CA GLU A 115 -5.44 -19.23 -6.44
C GLU A 115 -5.65 -17.73 -6.62
N ASN A 116 -6.56 -17.31 -7.50
CA ASN A 116 -6.87 -15.92 -7.76
C ASN A 116 -7.40 -15.13 -6.54
N LEU A 117 -7.81 -15.82 -5.46
CA LEU A 117 -8.16 -15.22 -4.18
C LEU A 117 -6.96 -15.10 -3.22
N GLY A 118 -5.75 -15.45 -3.63
CA GLY A 118 -4.59 -15.56 -2.74
C GLY A 118 -4.31 -14.32 -1.90
N VAL A 119 -4.31 -13.15 -2.50
CA VAL A 119 -4.07 -11.86 -1.83
C VAL A 119 -5.18 -11.54 -0.83
N TYR A 120 -6.44 -11.64 -1.25
CA TYR A 120 -7.61 -11.34 -0.40
C TYR A 120 -7.77 -12.35 0.73
N ARG A 121 -7.46 -13.62 0.44
CA ARG A 121 -7.38 -14.69 1.45
C ARG A 121 -6.30 -14.37 2.49
N GLY A 122 -5.14 -13.87 2.04
CA GLY A 122 -4.07 -13.42 2.93
C GLY A 122 -4.50 -12.25 3.81
N ALA A 123 -5.14 -11.24 3.24
CA ALA A 123 -5.67 -10.09 3.97
C ALA A 123 -6.71 -10.51 5.03
N PHE A 124 -7.67 -11.33 4.64
CA PHE A 124 -8.68 -11.84 5.58
C PHE A 124 -8.04 -12.71 6.69
N LYS A 125 -7.13 -13.62 6.32
CA LYS A 125 -6.40 -14.42 7.31
C LYS A 125 -5.65 -13.55 8.31
N SER A 126 -4.87 -12.57 7.86
CA SER A 126 -4.10 -11.68 8.73
C SER A 126 -5.01 -10.88 9.67
N SER A 127 -6.21 -10.50 9.21
CA SER A 127 -7.17 -9.76 10.02
C SER A 127 -7.78 -10.57 11.16
N ILE A 128 -7.86 -11.90 11.05
CA ILE A 128 -8.50 -12.77 12.07
C ILE A 128 -7.56 -13.77 12.75
N ALA A 129 -6.38 -14.03 12.20
CA ALA A 129 -5.46 -15.07 12.68
C ALA A 129 -5.05 -14.87 14.16
N TRP A 130 -4.81 -13.62 14.57
CA TRP A 130 -4.46 -13.33 15.95
C TRP A 130 -5.60 -13.64 16.93
N LEU A 131 -6.87 -13.47 16.49
CA LEU A 131 -8.05 -13.85 17.30
C LEU A 131 -8.11 -15.35 17.49
N SER A 132 -7.79 -16.13 16.44
CA SER A 132 -7.73 -17.60 16.52
C SER A 132 -6.64 -18.09 17.46
N ALA A 133 -5.47 -17.46 17.45
CA ALA A 133 -4.39 -17.76 18.40
C ALA A 133 -4.78 -17.41 19.85
N PHE A 134 -5.83 -16.64 20.04
CA PHE A 134 -6.25 -16.08 21.33
C PHE A 134 -7.48 -16.76 21.92
N ALA A 135 -8.49 -17.00 21.10
CA ALA A 135 -9.77 -17.57 21.51
C ALA A 135 -10.29 -18.55 20.46
N THR A 136 -10.30 -19.84 20.79
CA THR A 136 -10.87 -20.93 19.99
C THR A 136 -11.90 -21.69 20.80
N SER A 137 -12.74 -22.49 20.14
CA SER A 137 -13.81 -23.25 20.79
C SER A 137 -13.31 -24.19 21.90
N ASP A 138 -12.16 -24.83 21.72
CA ASP A 138 -11.62 -25.86 22.62
C ASP A 138 -10.20 -25.58 23.14
N GLY A 139 -9.57 -24.49 22.67
CA GLY A 139 -8.21 -24.15 23.04
C GLY A 139 -7.12 -25.02 22.40
N SER A 140 -7.46 -25.95 21.50
CA SER A 140 -6.53 -26.95 20.94
C SER A 140 -5.59 -26.39 19.88
N ALA A 141 -5.96 -25.35 19.16
CA ALA A 141 -5.18 -24.76 18.08
C ALA A 141 -4.07 -23.79 18.56
N GLY A 142 -3.55 -24.00 19.78
CA GLY A 142 -2.58 -23.10 20.41
C GLY A 142 -3.25 -21.88 21.07
N GLY A 143 -4.55 -21.66 20.81
CA GLY A 143 -5.38 -20.69 21.47
C GLY A 143 -5.86 -21.21 22.83
N LYS A 144 -6.37 -20.30 23.63
CA LYS A 144 -7.04 -20.61 24.88
C LYS A 144 -8.53 -20.64 24.58
N GLY A 145 -9.32 -21.49 25.18
CA GLY A 145 -10.78 -21.59 24.97
C GLY A 145 -11.53 -20.26 24.99
N PRO A 146 -12.86 -20.26 24.91
CA PRO A 146 -13.69 -19.06 24.87
C PRO A 146 -13.29 -18.01 25.90
N LYS A 147 -13.36 -16.76 25.55
CA LYS A 147 -12.95 -15.62 26.39
C LYS A 147 -14.14 -14.92 27.00
N ALA A 148 -14.29 -15.03 28.32
CA ALA A 148 -15.37 -14.34 29.04
C ALA A 148 -15.18 -12.81 28.98
N PHE A 149 -16.25 -12.09 28.71
CA PHE A 149 -16.25 -10.62 28.65
C PHE A 149 -16.01 -9.96 30.00
N SER A 150 -16.45 -10.61 31.07
CA SER A 150 -16.23 -10.14 32.44
C SER A 150 -14.78 -10.28 32.93
N THR A 151 -13.91 -10.96 32.15
CA THR A 151 -12.51 -11.13 32.54
C THR A 151 -11.75 -9.81 32.33
N PRO A 152 -11.02 -9.31 33.35
CA PRO A 152 -10.31 -8.03 33.26
C PRO A 152 -9.28 -7.94 32.13
N SER A 153 -8.73 -9.07 31.71
CA SER A 153 -7.77 -9.15 30.62
C SER A 153 -7.81 -10.52 29.98
N TRP A 154 -7.75 -10.54 28.68
CA TRP A 154 -7.64 -11.77 27.93
C TRP A 154 -6.17 -12.29 27.85
N GLY A 155 -5.18 -11.47 28.27
CA GLY A 155 -3.76 -11.77 28.27
C GLY A 155 -3.00 -11.01 27.18
N LYS A 156 -1.74 -11.42 26.93
CA LYS A 156 -0.84 -10.77 25.99
C LYS A 156 -0.69 -11.58 24.72
N ILE A 157 -0.55 -10.89 23.60
CA ILE A 157 -0.30 -11.49 22.28
C ILE A 157 1.05 -10.95 21.74
N GLY A 158 1.98 -11.84 21.42
CA GLY A 158 3.29 -11.48 20.88
C GLY A 158 3.19 -10.73 19.54
N ASN A 159 2.28 -11.14 18.67
CA ASN A 159 2.12 -10.58 17.32
C ASN A 159 1.64 -9.13 17.29
N ILE A 160 1.12 -8.61 18.39
CA ILE A 160 0.72 -7.21 18.54
C ILE A 160 1.61 -6.43 19.53
N GLY A 161 2.90 -6.73 19.54
CA GLY A 161 3.87 -6.06 20.39
C GLY A 161 3.86 -6.50 21.87
N GLY A 162 3.21 -7.63 22.21
CA GLY A 162 3.11 -8.12 23.57
C GLY A 162 2.15 -7.32 24.47
N GLU A 163 1.34 -6.47 23.89
CA GLU A 163 0.34 -5.69 24.59
C GLU A 163 -0.80 -6.57 25.11
N GLN A 164 -1.47 -6.08 26.15
CA GLN A 164 -2.57 -6.77 26.83
C GLN A 164 -3.89 -6.44 26.12
N VAL A 165 -4.64 -7.47 25.71
CA VAL A 165 -5.98 -7.31 25.14
C VAL A 165 -7.00 -7.29 26.27
N LEU A 166 -7.84 -6.27 26.27
CA LEU A 166 -8.85 -6.03 27.30
C LEU A 166 -10.25 -5.92 26.71
N PRO A 167 -11.28 -6.50 27.31
CA PRO A 167 -12.64 -6.03 27.17
C PRO A 167 -12.74 -4.62 27.76
N MET A 168 -13.15 -3.65 26.96
CA MET A 168 -13.07 -2.23 27.32
C MET A 168 -14.44 -1.63 27.65
N ALA A 169 -15.46 -1.95 26.84
CA ALA A 169 -16.79 -1.37 26.95
C ALA A 169 -17.83 -2.25 26.27
N ILE A 170 -19.08 -2.13 26.72
CA ILE A 170 -20.25 -2.52 25.92
C ILE A 170 -20.65 -1.29 25.12
N GLU A 171 -20.75 -1.43 23.81
CA GLU A 171 -21.01 -0.32 22.89
C GLU A 171 -22.02 -0.74 21.83
N THR A 172 -23.10 0.05 21.70
CA THR A 172 -24.02 -0.12 20.58
C THR A 172 -23.46 0.61 19.37
N ILE A 173 -23.08 -0.13 18.33
CA ILE A 173 -22.57 0.43 17.08
C ILE A 173 -23.54 0.20 15.92
N THR A 174 -23.55 1.10 14.97
CA THR A 174 -24.30 0.95 13.71
C THR A 174 -23.33 0.80 12.58
N VAL A 175 -23.46 -0.29 11.84
CA VAL A 175 -22.75 -0.58 10.58
C VAL A 175 -23.80 -0.77 9.48
N LYS A 176 -23.37 -0.97 8.22
CA LYS A 176 -24.32 -1.16 7.09
C LYS A 176 -25.25 -2.37 7.30
N ALA A 177 -24.76 -3.43 7.94
CA ALA A 177 -25.54 -4.62 8.30
C ALA A 177 -26.60 -4.41 9.42
N GLY A 178 -26.63 -3.26 10.07
CA GLY A 178 -27.57 -2.97 11.15
C GLY A 178 -26.93 -2.39 12.41
N THR A 179 -27.72 -2.39 13.49
CA THR A 179 -27.28 -1.91 14.81
C THR A 179 -27.06 -3.09 15.75
N TRP A 180 -25.90 -3.12 16.39
CA TRP A 180 -25.40 -4.23 17.19
C TRP A 180 -24.97 -3.75 18.57
N GLU A 181 -25.41 -4.45 19.62
CA GLU A 181 -24.79 -4.32 20.93
C GLU A 181 -23.54 -5.20 20.94
N THR A 182 -22.38 -4.59 21.13
CA THR A 182 -21.08 -5.25 20.99
C THR A 182 -20.26 -5.09 22.26
N VAL A 183 -19.32 -6.00 22.46
CA VAL A 183 -18.21 -5.81 23.38
C VAL A 183 -17.02 -5.31 22.59
N GLN A 184 -16.54 -4.11 22.94
CA GLN A 184 -15.30 -3.56 22.38
C GLN A 184 -14.12 -4.17 23.12
N ILE A 185 -13.27 -4.88 22.42
CA ILE A 185 -11.96 -5.30 22.90
C ILE A 185 -10.87 -4.42 22.29
N GLY A 186 -9.77 -4.22 22.98
CA GLY A 186 -8.71 -3.38 22.46
C GLY A 186 -7.38 -3.55 23.18
N TRP A 187 -6.35 -2.93 22.59
CA TRP A 187 -4.99 -2.87 23.10
C TRP A 187 -4.31 -1.57 22.68
N LYS A 188 -3.25 -1.20 23.40
CA LYS A 188 -2.45 -0.02 23.05
C LYS A 188 -1.51 -0.35 21.89
N THR A 189 -1.42 0.60 20.97
CA THR A 189 -0.46 0.57 19.86
C THR A 189 0.20 1.94 19.79
N GLY A 190 1.39 2.06 20.37
CA GLY A 190 2.03 3.36 20.55
C GLY A 190 1.15 4.31 21.37
N GLY A 191 0.90 5.52 20.85
CA GLY A 191 0.02 6.53 21.46
C GLY A 191 -1.48 6.36 21.20
N ALA A 192 -1.88 5.33 20.43
CA ALA A 192 -3.26 5.11 19.99
C ALA A 192 -3.79 3.76 20.50
N THR A 193 -5.05 3.47 20.18
CA THR A 193 -5.74 2.24 20.62
C THR A 193 -6.29 1.50 19.41
N SER A 194 -5.87 0.25 19.23
CA SER A 194 -6.50 -0.71 18.34
C SER A 194 -7.79 -1.22 18.97
N LYS A 195 -8.86 -1.35 18.17
CA LYS A 195 -10.20 -1.69 18.64
C LYS A 195 -10.86 -2.73 17.75
N VAL A 196 -11.55 -3.69 18.35
CA VAL A 196 -12.35 -4.70 17.68
C VAL A 196 -13.66 -4.84 18.39
N TRP A 197 -14.78 -4.85 17.67
CA TRP A 197 -16.14 -4.99 18.19
C TRP A 197 -16.66 -6.37 17.84
N ILE A 198 -16.97 -7.14 18.86
CA ILE A 198 -17.43 -8.53 18.77
C ILE A 198 -18.78 -8.69 19.46
N VAL A 199 -19.51 -9.72 19.08
CA VAL A 199 -20.84 -10.07 19.62
C VAL A 199 -20.83 -11.53 20.04
N ASP A 200 -21.42 -11.83 21.19
CA ASP A 200 -21.67 -13.19 21.69
C ASP A 200 -22.48 -14.00 20.65
N ASP A 201 -22.14 -15.25 20.45
CA ASP A 201 -22.76 -16.14 19.44
C ASP A 201 -22.67 -15.62 17.98
N PHE A 202 -21.62 -14.88 17.65
CA PHE A 202 -21.35 -14.40 16.29
C PHE A 202 -19.90 -14.67 15.87
N PRO A 203 -19.64 -15.27 14.68
CA PRO A 203 -18.35 -15.91 14.36
C PRO A 203 -17.19 -14.95 14.13
N PHE A 204 -17.45 -13.75 13.66
CA PHE A 204 -16.42 -12.78 13.23
C PHE A 204 -16.69 -11.40 13.87
N PRO A 205 -15.70 -10.51 13.91
CA PRO A 205 -15.96 -9.15 14.37
C PRO A 205 -17.01 -8.44 13.53
N ILE A 206 -17.84 -7.62 14.17
CA ILE A 206 -18.77 -6.70 13.49
C ILE A 206 -17.99 -5.55 12.86
N LYS A 207 -16.96 -5.08 13.59
CA LYS A 207 -16.07 -4.00 13.15
C LYS A 207 -14.71 -4.17 13.79
N ALA A 208 -13.67 -3.76 13.05
CA ALA A 208 -12.33 -3.65 13.59
C ALA A 208 -11.62 -2.42 12.99
N PHE A 209 -10.79 -1.79 13.79
CA PHE A 209 -9.84 -0.77 13.39
C PHE A 209 -8.57 -1.00 14.20
N THR A 210 -7.53 -1.49 13.55
CA THR A 210 -6.26 -1.79 14.19
C THR A 210 -5.13 -0.98 13.57
N LEU A 211 -4.07 -0.84 14.32
CA LEU A 211 -2.94 0.02 14.01
C LEU A 211 -1.66 -0.81 14.04
N THR A 212 -0.80 -0.59 13.07
CA THR A 212 0.52 -1.19 13.01
C THR A 212 1.38 -0.70 14.19
N HIS A 213 2.10 -1.61 14.84
CA HIS A 213 3.03 -1.20 15.90
C HIS A 213 4.19 -0.40 15.29
N VAL A 214 4.41 0.79 15.83
CA VAL A 214 5.54 1.66 15.47
C VAL A 214 6.29 2.09 16.73
N SER A 215 7.60 2.26 16.63
CA SER A 215 8.44 2.72 17.75
C SER A 215 8.23 4.20 18.07
N GLU A 216 7.94 5.01 17.05
CA GLU A 216 7.71 6.45 17.15
C GLU A 216 6.66 6.93 16.16
N GLY A 217 5.99 8.06 16.47
CA GLY A 217 5.02 8.69 15.60
C GLY A 217 3.57 8.18 15.75
N ILE A 218 2.73 8.50 14.77
CA ILE A 218 1.34 8.08 14.72
C ILE A 218 1.27 6.75 13.97
N PRO A 219 0.82 5.65 14.61
CA PRO A 219 0.77 4.36 13.97
C PRO A 219 -0.26 4.37 12.81
N PRO A 220 0.12 3.89 11.61
CA PRO A 220 -0.81 3.76 10.49
C PRO A 220 -1.81 2.63 10.73
N PRO A 221 -2.94 2.62 10.01
CA PRO A 221 -3.86 1.49 10.03
C PRO A 221 -3.17 0.19 9.60
N GLU A 222 -3.36 -0.89 10.35
CA GLU A 222 -2.94 -2.24 9.98
C GLU A 222 -4.03 -2.91 9.16
N TYR A 223 -5.25 -2.96 9.70
CA TYR A 223 -6.44 -3.38 8.96
C TYR A 223 -7.69 -2.69 9.47
N LYS A 224 -8.70 -2.61 8.58
CA LYS A 224 -10.07 -2.24 8.86
C LYS A 224 -10.99 -3.35 8.40
N PHE A 225 -12.07 -3.54 9.12
CA PHE A 225 -13.01 -4.62 8.88
C PHE A 225 -14.40 -4.14 9.34
N GLU A 226 -15.41 -4.15 8.47
CA GLU A 226 -16.76 -3.70 8.81
C GLU A 226 -17.80 -4.59 8.12
N LEU A 227 -18.74 -5.12 8.89
CA LEU A 227 -19.83 -5.95 8.38
C LEU A 227 -20.81 -5.09 7.57
N LEU A 228 -21.01 -5.46 6.30
CA LEU A 228 -21.91 -4.78 5.38
C LEU A 228 -23.28 -5.45 5.27
N ASP A 229 -23.31 -6.78 5.32
CA ASP A 229 -24.53 -7.59 5.26
C ASP A 229 -24.31 -8.95 5.94
N TYR A 230 -25.35 -9.49 6.53
CA TYR A 230 -25.35 -10.81 7.14
C TYR A 230 -26.70 -11.48 6.94
N LYS A 231 -26.67 -12.74 6.53
CA LYS A 231 -27.88 -13.58 6.38
C LYS A 231 -27.59 -14.98 6.87
N GLU A 232 -28.51 -15.52 7.62
CA GLU A 232 -28.48 -16.92 8.05
C GLU A 232 -29.22 -17.81 7.07
N ASN A 233 -28.81 -19.08 7.01
CA ASN A 233 -29.55 -20.14 6.33
C ASN A 233 -29.87 -19.85 4.85
N VAL A 234 -28.94 -19.26 4.13
CA VAL A 234 -29.03 -19.04 2.68
C VAL A 234 -28.89 -20.38 1.95
N GLN A 235 -30.00 -20.91 1.45
CA GLN A 235 -30.08 -22.28 0.89
C GLN A 235 -29.57 -22.37 -0.54
N GLN A 236 -29.61 -21.27 -1.28
CA GLN A 236 -29.16 -21.22 -2.68
C GLN A 236 -27.90 -20.38 -2.78
N ASN A 237 -27.01 -20.79 -3.66
CA ASN A 237 -25.81 -20.04 -3.93
C ASN A 237 -26.13 -18.58 -4.31
N PRO A 238 -25.78 -17.58 -3.48
CA PRO A 238 -26.10 -16.18 -3.73
C PRO A 238 -25.31 -15.58 -4.91
N PHE A 239 -24.27 -16.29 -5.39
CA PHE A 239 -23.37 -15.83 -6.44
C PHE A 239 -23.69 -16.39 -7.84
N ILE A 240 -24.89 -16.98 -8.02
CA ILE A 240 -25.34 -17.43 -9.35
C ILE A 240 -25.48 -16.21 -10.26
N GLY A 241 -24.82 -16.28 -11.43
CA GLY A 241 -24.86 -15.19 -12.42
C GLY A 241 -23.84 -14.06 -12.18
N ILE A 242 -23.06 -14.12 -11.12
CA ILE A 242 -21.91 -13.23 -10.96
C ILE A 242 -20.73 -13.84 -11.74
N ASN A 243 -20.26 -13.13 -12.74
CA ASN A 243 -19.06 -13.49 -13.50
C ASN A 243 -17.83 -12.83 -12.88
N SER A 244 -16.72 -13.54 -12.86
CA SER A 244 -15.43 -12.98 -12.50
C SER A 244 -14.88 -12.15 -13.66
N THR A 245 -14.29 -11.00 -13.38
CA THR A 245 -13.58 -10.22 -14.40
C THR A 245 -12.39 -11.00 -14.97
N THR A 246 -11.80 -11.89 -14.17
CA THR A 246 -10.75 -12.81 -14.63
C THR A 246 -11.26 -13.74 -15.73
N ASP A 247 -12.47 -14.30 -15.56
CA ASP A 247 -13.08 -15.15 -16.59
C ASP A 247 -13.43 -14.36 -17.84
N GLU A 248 -13.90 -13.11 -17.69
CA GLU A 248 -14.18 -12.21 -18.82
C GLU A 248 -12.90 -11.84 -19.57
N PHE A 249 -11.81 -11.54 -18.85
CA PHE A 249 -10.51 -11.27 -19.46
C PHE A 249 -9.94 -12.49 -20.16
N ALA A 250 -10.02 -13.68 -19.54
CA ALA A 250 -9.59 -14.93 -20.17
C ALA A 250 -10.39 -15.22 -21.46
N ALA A 251 -11.71 -14.96 -21.46
CA ALA A 251 -12.55 -15.11 -22.65
C ALA A 251 -12.21 -14.12 -23.77
N GLN A 252 -11.61 -12.98 -23.44
CA GLN A 252 -11.08 -11.99 -24.37
C GLN A 252 -9.65 -12.30 -24.83
N GLY A 253 -9.03 -13.37 -24.31
CA GLY A 253 -7.64 -13.75 -24.63
C GLY A 253 -6.58 -13.00 -23.80
N CYS A 254 -6.98 -12.33 -22.72
CA CYS A 254 -6.04 -11.68 -21.81
C CYS A 254 -5.27 -12.70 -20.95
N ASP A 255 -4.04 -12.39 -20.64
CA ASP A 255 -3.30 -13.09 -19.59
C ASP A 255 -3.91 -12.77 -18.22
N THR A 256 -4.28 -13.79 -17.48
CA THR A 256 -4.88 -13.66 -16.14
C THR A 256 -3.89 -13.97 -15.01
N ASN A 257 -2.69 -14.47 -15.35
CA ASN A 257 -1.60 -14.70 -14.41
C ASN A 257 -0.47 -13.70 -14.68
N ILE A 258 -0.72 -12.45 -14.34
CA ILE A 258 0.19 -11.35 -14.64
C ILE A 258 1.35 -11.35 -13.65
N GLU A 259 2.56 -11.53 -14.17
CA GLU A 259 3.79 -11.32 -13.41
C GLU A 259 4.42 -9.97 -13.78
N ARG A 260 4.84 -9.20 -12.76
CA ARG A 260 5.50 -7.90 -12.95
C ARG A 260 6.99 -8.09 -13.22
N ASN A 261 7.31 -8.64 -14.39
CA ASN A 261 8.65 -9.04 -14.77
C ASN A 261 9.49 -7.90 -15.37
N VAL A 262 8.83 -6.85 -15.87
CA VAL A 262 9.56 -5.69 -16.42
C VAL A 262 9.93 -4.76 -15.28
N VAL A 263 11.21 -4.42 -15.22
CA VAL A 263 11.77 -3.59 -14.14
C VAL A 263 12.46 -2.38 -14.75
N SER A 264 12.06 -1.19 -14.29
CA SER A 264 12.74 0.07 -14.58
C SER A 264 13.13 0.74 -13.27
N LYS A 265 14.42 1.01 -13.09
CA LYS A 265 14.95 1.73 -11.93
C LYS A 265 15.63 2.97 -12.44
N LYS A 266 14.99 4.11 -12.32
CA LYS A 266 15.47 5.38 -12.88
C LYS A 266 15.23 6.54 -11.92
N PRO A 267 16.10 7.57 -11.95
CA PRO A 267 15.78 8.83 -11.32
C PRO A 267 14.66 9.54 -12.09
N THR A 268 13.95 10.42 -11.41
CA THR A 268 13.05 11.39 -12.03
C THR A 268 13.83 12.46 -12.80
N GLN A 269 13.15 13.23 -13.65
CA GLN A 269 13.75 14.17 -14.59
C GLN A 269 14.67 15.22 -13.91
N ASN A 270 14.28 15.72 -12.74
CA ASN A 270 15.05 16.69 -11.96
C ASN A 270 15.91 16.03 -10.87
N PHE A 271 15.96 14.69 -10.84
CA PHE A 271 16.73 13.92 -9.88
C PHE A 271 16.29 14.13 -8.41
N ASP A 272 15.02 14.48 -8.18
CA ASP A 272 14.50 14.64 -6.82
C ASP A 272 14.14 13.32 -6.16
N TYR A 273 13.81 12.30 -6.96
CA TYR A 273 13.40 10.98 -6.53
C TYR A 273 14.05 9.88 -7.35
N GLN A 274 14.15 8.67 -6.78
CA GLN A 274 14.41 7.43 -7.50
C GLN A 274 13.12 6.63 -7.60
N LEU A 275 12.74 6.19 -8.78
CA LEU A 275 11.55 5.36 -8.98
C LEU A 275 11.97 3.96 -9.44
N HIS A 276 11.59 2.95 -8.63
CA HIS A 276 11.68 1.56 -9.06
C HIS A 276 10.29 1.10 -9.50
N VAL A 277 10.11 0.97 -10.80
CA VAL A 277 8.84 0.61 -11.41
C VAL A 277 8.91 -0.83 -11.90
N PHE A 278 7.97 -1.63 -11.46
CA PHE A 278 7.77 -2.99 -11.90
C PHE A 278 6.40 -3.08 -12.56
N TYR A 279 6.31 -3.65 -13.74
CA TYR A 279 5.01 -3.85 -14.39
C TYR A 279 4.95 -5.18 -15.14
N GLY A 280 3.76 -5.58 -15.46
CA GLY A 280 3.44 -6.75 -16.27
C GLY A 280 2.04 -6.69 -16.85
N PRO A 281 1.81 -7.45 -17.91
CA PRO A 281 2.77 -8.24 -18.68
C PRO A 281 3.77 -7.36 -19.45
N GLU A 282 4.86 -7.95 -19.99
CA GLU A 282 5.89 -7.22 -20.77
C GLU A 282 5.29 -6.52 -21.99
N TYR A 283 4.33 -7.14 -22.62
CA TYR A 283 3.57 -6.59 -23.75
C TYR A 283 2.08 -6.50 -23.36
N PRO A 284 1.68 -5.42 -22.66
CA PRO A 284 0.28 -5.23 -22.29
C PRO A 284 -0.62 -5.19 -23.52
N VAL A 285 -1.83 -5.72 -23.39
CA VAL A 285 -2.79 -5.83 -24.49
C VAL A 285 -3.94 -4.84 -24.26
N GLU A 286 -4.35 -4.13 -25.32
CA GLU A 286 -5.53 -3.25 -25.29
C GLU A 286 -6.75 -4.00 -24.73
N GLY A 287 -7.45 -3.42 -23.76
CA GLY A 287 -8.61 -4.01 -23.11
C GLY A 287 -8.29 -4.98 -21.97
N CYS A 288 -7.04 -5.41 -21.83
CA CYS A 288 -6.58 -6.32 -20.77
C CYS A 288 -6.04 -5.59 -19.54
N GLU A 289 -5.89 -6.33 -18.44
CA GLU A 289 -5.31 -5.81 -17.21
C GLU A 289 -3.79 -5.69 -17.35
N MET A 290 -3.24 -4.61 -16.79
CA MET A 290 -1.82 -4.38 -16.58
C MET A 290 -1.61 -4.06 -15.10
N GLN A 291 -0.60 -4.67 -14.50
CA GLN A 291 -0.28 -4.49 -13.08
C GLN A 291 1.02 -3.72 -12.91
N TRP A 292 1.01 -2.81 -11.93
CA TRP A 292 2.16 -1.99 -11.55
C TRP A 292 2.52 -2.17 -10.09
N LEU A 293 3.80 -2.10 -9.77
CA LEU A 293 4.33 -1.81 -8.45
C LEU A 293 5.33 -0.67 -8.59
N ILE A 294 5.03 0.47 -7.99
CA ILE A 294 5.90 1.64 -8.00
C ILE A 294 6.49 1.78 -6.60
N LYS A 295 7.80 1.95 -6.53
CA LYS A 295 8.51 2.24 -5.28
C LYS A 295 9.17 3.60 -5.42
N PHE A 296 8.90 4.48 -4.48
CA PHE A 296 9.48 5.80 -4.34
C PHE A 296 10.64 5.71 -3.37
N ILE A 297 11.83 5.94 -3.84
CA ILE A 297 13.09 5.71 -3.12
C ILE A 297 13.82 7.04 -2.97
N SER A 298 14.52 7.20 -1.86
CA SER A 298 15.39 8.35 -1.61
C SER A 298 16.51 8.41 -2.65
N LYS A 299 16.81 9.61 -3.16
CA LYS A 299 17.98 9.81 -4.03
C LYS A 299 19.33 9.62 -3.33
N TYR A 300 19.32 9.52 -2.01
CA TYR A 300 20.53 9.39 -1.19
C TYR A 300 20.79 7.98 -0.69
N ASP A 301 19.74 7.15 -0.64
CA ASP A 301 19.80 5.78 -0.10
C ASP A 301 18.74 4.92 -0.82
N ASP A 302 19.18 3.92 -1.57
CA ASP A 302 18.32 3.03 -2.36
C ASP A 302 17.49 2.05 -1.51
N THR A 303 17.76 2.00 -0.21
CA THR A 303 17.01 1.21 0.76
C THR A 303 15.95 2.04 1.51
N GLU A 304 16.01 3.38 1.40
CA GLU A 304 15.11 4.29 2.07
C GLU A 304 13.87 4.58 1.22
N PHE A 305 12.70 4.14 1.69
CA PHE A 305 11.42 4.47 1.09
C PHE A 305 10.97 5.88 1.47
N LEU A 306 10.50 6.64 0.48
CA LEU A 306 9.91 7.95 0.70
C LEU A 306 8.45 7.81 1.10
N ASN A 307 8.10 8.31 2.28
CA ASN A 307 6.74 8.23 2.81
C ASN A 307 5.88 9.41 2.35
N GLN A 308 4.53 9.22 2.33
CA GLN A 308 3.55 10.28 2.07
C GLN A 308 3.71 10.90 0.68
N VAL A 309 3.91 10.08 -0.34
CA VAL A 309 4.08 10.52 -1.73
C VAL A 309 2.73 10.79 -2.37
N GLN A 310 2.53 11.99 -2.91
CA GLN A 310 1.40 12.35 -3.78
C GLN A 310 1.88 12.30 -5.23
N PHE A 311 1.21 11.53 -6.07
CA PHE A 311 1.62 11.30 -7.45
C PHE A 311 0.41 10.99 -8.35
N ASP A 312 0.63 10.86 -9.64
CA ASP A 312 -0.33 10.36 -10.60
C ASP A 312 0.39 9.55 -11.68
N ILE A 313 -0.37 8.78 -12.44
CA ILE A 313 0.11 8.13 -13.65
C ILE A 313 -0.64 8.72 -14.83
N TRP A 314 0.09 9.37 -15.72
CA TRP A 314 -0.44 10.01 -16.91
C TRP A 314 -0.10 9.21 -18.15
N VAL A 315 -0.96 9.28 -19.15
CA VAL A 315 -0.63 8.95 -20.53
C VAL A 315 -0.50 10.26 -21.29
N VAL A 316 0.61 10.44 -21.96
CA VAL A 316 0.91 11.65 -22.70
C VAL A 316 1.16 11.35 -24.19
N ASP A 317 1.00 12.37 -25.03
CA ASP A 317 1.42 12.29 -26.44
C ASP A 317 2.93 12.49 -26.59
N ASP A 318 3.47 12.27 -27.79
CA ASP A 318 4.90 12.44 -28.12
C ASP A 318 5.43 13.88 -27.90
N LYS A 319 4.54 14.84 -27.69
CA LYS A 319 4.89 16.24 -27.46
C LYS A 319 4.80 16.62 -25.98
N PHE A 320 4.46 15.67 -25.13
CA PHE A 320 4.26 15.92 -23.71
C PHE A 320 3.23 17.04 -23.45
N THR A 321 2.09 16.98 -24.12
CA THR A 321 1.04 18.01 -24.02
C THR A 321 0.33 17.93 -22.67
N ILE A 322 0.15 19.07 -21.98
CA ILE A 322 -0.64 19.19 -20.76
C ILE A 322 -1.94 19.93 -21.07
N PRO A 323 -3.11 19.44 -20.66
CA PRO A 323 -3.34 18.28 -19.78
C PRO A 323 -3.05 16.94 -20.47
N PRO A 324 -2.73 15.88 -19.69
CA PRO A 324 -2.45 14.55 -20.23
C PRO A 324 -3.66 13.98 -20.98
N LEU A 325 -3.41 13.05 -21.89
CA LEU A 325 -4.47 12.31 -22.59
C LEU A 325 -5.30 11.47 -21.62
N ARG A 326 -4.67 10.97 -20.56
CA ARG A 326 -5.29 10.18 -19.50
C ARG A 326 -4.59 10.43 -18.17
N SER A 327 -5.32 10.48 -17.08
CA SER A 327 -4.85 10.53 -15.70
C SER A 327 -5.54 9.42 -14.91
N ILE A 328 -4.77 8.56 -14.26
CA ILE A 328 -5.31 7.45 -13.48
C ILE A 328 -5.99 7.97 -12.21
N ALA A 329 -5.42 8.98 -11.56
CA ALA A 329 -6.06 9.60 -10.40
C ALA A 329 -7.45 10.15 -10.74
N GLN A 330 -7.59 10.85 -11.88
CA GLN A 330 -8.89 11.39 -12.33
C GLN A 330 -9.90 10.27 -12.66
N GLU A 331 -9.46 9.17 -13.21
CA GLU A 331 -10.32 8.00 -13.44
C GLU A 331 -10.85 7.40 -12.14
N GLU A 332 -10.09 7.49 -11.06
CA GLU A 332 -10.50 7.10 -9.70
C GLU A 332 -11.30 8.19 -8.98
N GLY A 333 -11.57 9.34 -9.63
CA GLY A 333 -12.27 10.48 -9.03
C GLY A 333 -11.44 11.23 -7.99
N ARG A 334 -10.11 11.16 -8.10
CA ARG A 334 -9.14 11.80 -7.20
C ARG A 334 -8.34 12.87 -7.92
N ASN A 335 -7.75 13.79 -7.16
CA ASN A 335 -6.82 14.77 -7.69
C ASN A 335 -5.40 14.22 -7.83
N TYR A 336 -5.05 13.20 -7.05
CA TYR A 336 -3.78 12.49 -7.03
C TYR A 336 -3.95 11.09 -6.44
N LEU A 337 -3.03 10.19 -6.75
CA LEU A 337 -2.82 8.94 -6.05
C LEU A 337 -1.93 9.20 -4.84
N TYR A 338 -2.07 8.38 -3.79
CA TYR A 338 -1.34 8.59 -2.55
C TYR A 338 -0.67 7.31 -2.08
N SER A 339 0.62 7.38 -1.82
CA SER A 339 1.41 6.30 -1.23
C SER A 339 1.92 6.71 0.15
N PRO A 340 1.33 6.22 1.24
CA PRO A 340 1.78 6.55 2.59
C PRO A 340 3.14 5.95 2.95
N SER A 341 3.52 4.81 2.36
CA SER A 341 4.73 4.04 2.72
C SER A 341 5.83 4.07 1.65
N GLY A 342 5.61 4.77 0.54
CA GLY A 342 6.56 4.80 -0.58
C GLY A 342 6.46 3.61 -1.53
N GLN A 343 5.44 2.77 -1.40
CA GLN A 343 5.13 1.72 -2.35
C GLN A 343 3.66 1.83 -2.78
N TYR A 344 3.38 1.57 -4.05
CA TYR A 344 2.03 1.60 -4.60
C TYR A 344 1.83 0.48 -5.60
N ILE A 345 0.78 -0.31 -5.41
CA ILE A 345 0.35 -1.36 -6.34
C ILE A 345 -0.90 -0.85 -7.06
N LEU A 346 -0.90 -0.94 -8.37
CA LEU A 346 -2.02 -0.55 -9.22
C LEU A 346 -2.31 -1.64 -10.23
N ASP A 347 -3.58 -2.01 -10.34
CA ASP A 347 -4.11 -2.80 -11.44
C ASP A 347 -4.96 -1.87 -12.31
N MET A 348 -4.66 -1.78 -13.60
CA MET A 348 -5.38 -0.91 -14.52
C MET A 348 -5.70 -1.63 -15.83
N ILE A 349 -6.80 -1.23 -16.47
CA ILE A 349 -7.12 -1.69 -17.82
C ILE A 349 -6.38 -0.82 -18.82
N VAL A 350 -5.68 -1.45 -19.74
CA VAL A 350 -5.01 -0.79 -20.87
C VAL A 350 -6.09 -0.25 -21.83
N LYS A 351 -6.16 1.06 -21.97
CA LYS A 351 -7.12 1.74 -22.88
C LYS A 351 -6.46 2.30 -24.12
N GLU A 352 -5.16 2.22 -24.15
CA GLU A 352 -4.29 2.75 -25.18
C GLU A 352 -4.31 1.84 -26.39
N ASN A 353 -4.32 2.44 -27.59
CA ASN A 353 -4.23 1.70 -28.86
C ASN A 353 -2.88 0.98 -28.99
N PRO A 354 -2.82 -0.10 -29.78
CA PRO A 354 -1.57 -0.78 -30.08
C PRO A 354 -0.50 0.18 -30.63
N GLY A 355 0.70 0.05 -30.11
CA GLY A 355 1.85 0.92 -30.42
C GLY A 355 2.63 1.32 -29.17
N ASN A 356 3.58 2.21 -29.33
CA ASN A 356 4.31 2.78 -28.19
C ASN A 356 3.44 3.81 -27.49
N THR A 357 3.28 3.66 -26.17
CA THR A 357 2.56 4.59 -25.31
C THR A 357 3.51 5.17 -24.28
N ASN A 358 3.47 6.49 -24.11
CA ASN A 358 4.27 7.18 -23.11
C ASN A 358 3.46 7.34 -21.83
N TYR A 359 3.87 6.61 -20.80
CA TYR A 359 3.36 6.74 -19.43
C TYR A 359 4.32 7.65 -18.64
N VAL A 360 3.73 8.52 -17.82
CA VAL A 360 4.48 9.43 -16.96
C VAL A 360 4.03 9.22 -15.52
N ILE A 361 4.96 8.88 -14.65
CA ILE A 361 4.70 8.90 -13.22
C ILE A 361 5.03 10.32 -12.74
N TRP A 362 3.99 11.11 -12.52
CA TRP A 362 4.10 12.50 -12.08
C TRP A 362 4.06 12.58 -10.57
N VAL A 363 5.12 13.03 -9.94
CA VAL A 363 5.25 13.16 -8.48
C VAL A 363 4.99 14.61 -8.09
N TYR A 364 3.90 14.85 -7.40
CA TYR A 364 3.57 16.19 -6.87
C TYR A 364 4.41 16.55 -5.64
N GLY A 365 4.96 15.55 -4.94
CA GLY A 365 5.83 15.74 -3.79
C GLY A 365 5.45 14.90 -2.57
N LEU A 366 6.09 15.21 -1.46
CA LEU A 366 5.94 14.51 -0.18
C LEU A 366 5.10 15.38 0.76
N ALA A 367 3.90 14.93 1.08
CA ALA A 367 3.02 15.56 2.07
C ALA A 367 1.96 14.57 2.55
N PRO A 368 1.44 14.74 3.78
CA PRO A 368 0.27 13.99 4.23
C PRO A 368 -0.91 14.13 3.27
N GLU A 369 -1.77 13.12 3.23
CA GLU A 369 -2.97 13.15 2.39
C GLU A 369 -3.83 14.40 2.70
N GLY A 370 -4.25 15.11 1.65
CA GLY A 370 -5.02 16.36 1.77
C GLY A 370 -4.20 17.62 2.04
N ILE A 371 -2.88 17.50 2.21
CA ILE A 371 -1.97 18.66 2.36
C ILE A 371 -1.22 18.85 1.04
N VAL A 372 -1.15 20.06 0.56
CA VAL A 372 -0.40 20.40 -0.67
C VAL A 372 1.09 20.27 -0.40
N PRO A 373 1.85 19.51 -1.20
CA PRO A 373 3.30 19.45 -1.10
C PRO A 373 3.96 20.82 -1.26
N SER A 374 5.06 21.04 -0.58
CA SER A 374 5.84 22.28 -0.69
C SER A 374 7.02 22.17 -1.66
N THR A 375 7.28 20.98 -2.19
CA THR A 375 8.32 20.70 -3.18
C THR A 375 7.82 20.96 -4.60
N ALA A 376 8.74 21.18 -5.53
CA ALA A 376 8.41 21.24 -6.94
C ALA A 376 8.04 19.84 -7.47
N ASP A 377 7.19 19.82 -8.50
CA ASP A 377 6.83 18.59 -9.18
C ASP A 377 8.02 17.99 -9.92
N ASP A 378 8.08 16.67 -9.99
CA ASP A 378 9.06 15.93 -10.78
C ASP A 378 8.40 14.71 -11.43
N TYR A 379 9.02 14.07 -12.40
CA TYR A 379 8.39 12.97 -13.11
C TYR A 379 9.39 11.97 -13.70
N LEU A 380 8.88 10.76 -13.96
CA LEU A 380 9.57 9.73 -14.74
C LEU A 380 8.71 9.34 -15.93
N GLU A 381 9.30 9.34 -17.13
CA GLU A 381 8.66 8.87 -18.36
C GLU A 381 9.09 7.44 -18.69
N LEU A 382 8.10 6.62 -19.10
CA LEU A 382 8.25 5.24 -19.50
C LEU A 382 7.50 5.00 -20.81
N THR A 383 8.20 4.56 -21.86
CA THR A 383 7.54 4.13 -23.09
C THR A 383 7.26 2.64 -23.03
N ILE A 384 5.98 2.25 -23.12
CA ILE A 384 5.52 0.87 -23.02
C ILE A 384 4.84 0.48 -24.32
N PRO A 385 5.28 -0.63 -24.97
CA PRO A 385 4.64 -1.14 -26.18
C PRO A 385 3.32 -1.85 -25.85
N ILE A 386 2.22 -1.38 -26.42
CA ILE A 386 0.89 -1.98 -26.27
C ILE A 386 0.59 -2.88 -27.47
N SER A 387 0.11 -4.09 -27.21
CA SER A 387 -0.27 -5.09 -28.20
C SER A 387 -1.76 -5.03 -28.52
N SER A 388 -2.14 -5.52 -29.71
CA SER A 388 -3.54 -5.61 -30.12
C SER A 388 -4.26 -6.77 -29.42
N ALA A 389 -5.54 -6.59 -29.08
CA ALA A 389 -6.41 -7.63 -28.56
C ALA A 389 -6.67 -8.78 -29.57
N ASP A 390 -6.52 -8.53 -30.86
CA ASP A 390 -6.78 -9.54 -31.90
C ASP A 390 -5.75 -10.69 -31.96
N GLY A 391 -4.81 -10.74 -31.05
CA GLY A 391 -3.90 -11.88 -30.78
C GLY A 391 -2.94 -12.25 -31.92
N ILE A 392 -2.84 -11.46 -32.98
CA ILE A 392 -2.08 -11.80 -34.20
C ILE A 392 -0.83 -10.94 -34.41
N SER A 393 -0.67 -9.86 -33.69
CA SER A 393 0.60 -9.14 -33.69
C SER A 393 0.94 -8.62 -32.30
N VAL A 394 1.75 -9.38 -31.59
CA VAL A 394 2.60 -8.79 -30.54
C VAL A 394 3.33 -7.64 -31.25
N TYR A 395 3.02 -6.40 -30.87
CA TYR A 395 3.82 -5.28 -31.29
C TYR A 395 5.22 -5.51 -30.72
N VAL A 396 6.10 -6.07 -31.53
CA VAL A 396 7.52 -6.06 -31.24
C VAL A 396 7.98 -4.68 -31.70
N PRO A 397 8.32 -3.76 -30.78
CA PRO A 397 8.92 -2.51 -31.20
C PRO A 397 10.04 -2.84 -32.19
N PRO A 398 10.16 -2.13 -33.33
CA PRO A 398 11.38 -2.22 -34.08
C PRO A 398 12.49 -2.01 -33.05
N PRO A 399 13.57 -2.83 -33.09
CA PRO A 399 14.65 -2.66 -32.15
C PRO A 399 14.96 -1.15 -32.16
N THR A 400 14.65 -0.48 -31.05
CA THR A 400 15.10 0.88 -30.83
C THR A 400 16.61 0.76 -30.89
N VAL A 401 17.13 1.03 -32.04
CA VAL A 401 18.53 1.40 -32.19
C VAL A 401 18.62 2.84 -31.66
N SER A 402 18.35 3.02 -30.34
CA SER A 402 19.33 3.82 -29.62
C SER A 402 20.60 3.10 -29.91
N PRO A 403 21.62 3.74 -30.54
CA PRO A 403 22.89 3.13 -30.57
C PRO A 403 23.20 2.85 -29.11
N SER A 404 23.00 1.58 -28.68
CA SER A 404 23.49 1.16 -27.38
C SER A 404 24.95 1.56 -27.44
N GLN A 405 25.24 2.62 -26.71
CA GLN A 405 26.62 3.02 -26.59
C GLN A 405 27.26 1.82 -25.96
N ASN A 406 28.02 1.08 -26.74
CA ASN A 406 28.67 -0.11 -26.26
C ASN A 406 29.83 0.35 -25.37
N ILE A 407 29.43 0.96 -24.20
CA ILE A 407 30.39 1.47 -23.23
C ILE A 407 31.11 0.27 -22.66
N PRO A 408 32.43 0.14 -22.88
CA PRO A 408 33.19 -1.01 -22.45
C PRO A 408 33.02 -1.25 -20.91
N SER A 409 32.90 -2.50 -20.52
CA SER A 409 32.66 -2.88 -19.11
C SER A 409 33.74 -2.36 -18.14
N TRP A 410 34.97 -2.14 -18.60
CA TRP A 410 35.99 -1.57 -17.72
C TRP A 410 35.70 -0.11 -17.31
N ILE A 411 34.89 0.63 -18.07
CA ILE A 411 34.44 1.98 -17.72
C ILE A 411 33.45 1.90 -16.58
N LYS A 412 32.53 0.91 -16.61
CA LYS A 412 31.61 0.64 -15.51
C LYS A 412 32.34 0.30 -14.21
N ASN A 413 33.42 -0.49 -14.33
CA ASN A 413 34.26 -0.79 -13.17
C ASN A 413 34.89 0.49 -12.56
N ASN A 414 35.35 1.43 -13.41
CA ASN A 414 35.87 2.71 -12.91
C ASN A 414 34.81 3.55 -12.20
N ALA A 415 33.57 3.53 -12.69
CA ALA A 415 32.45 4.20 -12.04
C ALA A 415 32.14 3.57 -10.66
N GLY A 416 32.18 2.25 -10.54
CA GLY A 416 32.07 1.55 -9.26
C GLY A 416 33.18 1.94 -8.29
N TRP A 417 34.43 1.96 -8.73
CA TRP A 417 35.56 2.38 -7.87
C TRP A 417 35.46 3.83 -7.42
N TRP A 418 34.88 4.71 -8.23
CA TRP A 418 34.60 6.08 -7.84
C TRP A 418 33.46 6.13 -6.81
N ALA A 419 32.39 5.38 -7.00
CA ALA A 419 31.28 5.26 -6.04
C ALA A 419 31.77 4.77 -4.67
N ASP A 420 32.70 3.80 -4.66
CA ASP A 420 33.34 3.25 -3.46
C ASP A 420 34.40 4.17 -2.85
N GLY A 421 34.69 5.31 -3.46
CA GLY A 421 35.71 6.26 -3.00
C GLY A 421 37.15 5.84 -3.27
N ALA A 422 37.38 4.83 -4.09
CA ALA A 422 38.73 4.38 -4.51
C ALA A 422 39.33 5.29 -5.58
N ILE A 423 38.53 6.08 -6.29
CA ILE A 423 38.93 7.13 -7.26
C ILE A 423 38.34 8.45 -6.76
N ASP A 424 39.14 9.53 -6.79
CA ASP A 424 38.68 10.86 -6.44
C ASP A 424 37.82 11.51 -7.56
N ASP A 425 37.09 12.58 -7.17
CA ASP A 425 36.12 13.25 -8.04
C ASP A 425 36.79 13.85 -9.30
N ASP A 426 37.95 14.43 -9.14
CA ASP A 426 38.71 15.06 -10.26
C ASP A 426 39.16 14.01 -11.30
N SER A 427 39.67 12.88 -10.82
CA SER A 427 40.06 11.75 -11.67
C SER A 427 38.87 11.15 -12.41
N PHE A 428 37.71 11.03 -11.75
CA PHE A 428 36.49 10.54 -12.39
C PHE A 428 35.99 11.50 -13.47
N VAL A 429 35.90 12.81 -13.17
CA VAL A 429 35.45 13.85 -14.11
C VAL A 429 36.36 13.88 -15.34
N GLN A 430 37.69 13.84 -15.15
CA GLN A 430 38.65 13.78 -16.27
C GLN A 430 38.44 12.52 -17.13
N GLY A 431 38.17 11.38 -16.50
CA GLY A 431 37.85 10.14 -17.18
C GLY A 431 36.62 10.27 -18.08
N ILE A 432 35.51 10.81 -17.53
CA ILE A 432 34.27 11.03 -18.28
C ILE A 432 34.50 12.05 -19.43
N GLN A 433 35.19 13.15 -19.20
CA GLN A 433 35.54 14.14 -20.22
C GLN A 433 36.35 13.50 -21.38
N PHE A 434 37.30 12.63 -21.06
CA PHE A 434 38.03 11.85 -22.04
C PHE A 434 37.12 10.95 -22.89
N LEU A 435 36.20 10.22 -22.24
CA LEU A 435 35.25 9.33 -22.93
C LEU A 435 34.32 10.09 -23.88
N ILE A 436 33.87 11.28 -23.49
CA ILE A 436 33.06 12.17 -24.32
C ILE A 436 33.89 12.69 -25.53
N LYS A 437 35.10 13.15 -25.27
CA LYS A 437 36.01 13.66 -26.29
C LYS A 437 36.37 12.61 -27.35
N GLU A 438 36.65 11.39 -26.92
CA GLU A 438 36.96 10.26 -27.80
C GLU A 438 35.72 9.63 -28.44
N LYS A 439 34.50 10.18 -28.17
CA LYS A 439 33.22 9.70 -28.68
C LYS A 439 32.89 8.25 -28.27
N ILE A 440 33.50 7.77 -27.18
CA ILE A 440 33.17 6.49 -26.56
C ILE A 440 31.85 6.61 -25.79
N MET A 441 31.60 7.76 -25.15
CA MET A 441 30.36 8.15 -24.53
C MET A 441 29.78 9.36 -25.27
N GLN A 442 28.57 9.24 -25.76
CA GLN A 442 27.87 10.34 -26.44
C GLN A 442 26.86 10.95 -25.50
N ILE A 443 26.99 12.23 -25.25
CA ILE A 443 26.03 12.98 -24.43
C ILE A 443 25.06 13.68 -25.40
N PRO A 444 23.73 13.53 -25.20
CA PRO A 444 22.75 14.31 -25.96
C PRO A 444 23.01 15.81 -25.87
N PRO A 445 22.55 16.63 -26.82
CA PRO A 445 22.75 18.06 -26.79
C PRO A 445 22.38 18.67 -25.46
N THR A 446 23.36 19.15 -24.70
CA THR A 446 23.20 19.64 -23.34
C THR A 446 23.79 21.05 -23.24
N SER A 447 23.04 21.98 -22.64
CA SER A 447 23.51 23.34 -22.40
C SER A 447 24.50 23.37 -21.24
N GLN A 448 25.70 23.97 -21.46
CA GLN A 448 26.68 24.15 -20.40
C GLN A 448 26.20 25.20 -19.39
N GLY A 449 26.08 24.85 -18.12
CA GLY A 449 25.76 25.78 -17.05
C GLY A 449 26.91 26.72 -16.69
N SER A 450 26.58 27.83 -16.02
CA SER A 450 27.56 28.89 -15.73
C SER A 450 28.43 28.64 -14.49
N GLY A 451 28.34 27.45 -13.85
CA GLY A 451 29.06 27.14 -12.64
C GLY A 451 28.43 27.79 -11.38
N GLY A 452 27.87 27.02 -10.54
CA GLY A 452 27.42 27.45 -9.18
C GLY A 452 28.60 27.49 -8.19
N ASN A 453 28.35 27.99 -6.99
CA ASN A 453 29.37 28.17 -5.94
C ASN A 453 29.93 26.88 -5.31
N SER A 454 29.57 25.70 -5.79
CA SER A 454 30.12 24.43 -5.31
C SER A 454 30.62 23.58 -6.47
N ASN A 455 31.93 23.30 -6.48
CA ASN A 455 32.52 22.28 -7.35
C ASN A 455 32.37 20.87 -6.84
N GLU A 456 31.54 20.67 -5.83
CA GLU A 456 31.34 19.38 -5.17
C GLU A 456 30.28 18.58 -5.91
N ILE A 457 30.65 17.36 -6.33
CA ILE A 457 29.71 16.46 -7.00
C ILE A 457 28.74 15.93 -5.96
N PRO A 458 27.41 16.07 -6.17
CA PRO A 458 26.42 15.53 -5.26
C PRO A 458 26.59 14.02 -5.04
N SER A 459 26.41 13.55 -3.81
CA SER A 459 26.62 12.15 -3.42
C SER A 459 25.72 11.18 -4.21
N TRP A 460 24.53 11.61 -4.64
CA TRP A 460 23.63 10.80 -5.44
C TRP A 460 24.18 10.45 -6.82
N ILE A 461 25.05 11.27 -7.41
CA ILE A 461 25.76 10.95 -8.67
C ILE A 461 26.71 9.77 -8.44
N LYS A 462 27.37 9.69 -7.28
CA LYS A 462 28.21 8.55 -6.90
C LYS A 462 27.39 7.27 -6.77
N ASN A 463 26.21 7.36 -6.17
CA ASN A 463 25.30 6.23 -6.08
C ASN A 463 24.87 5.74 -7.48
N ASN A 464 24.51 6.66 -8.37
CA ASN A 464 24.19 6.31 -9.77
C ASN A 464 25.36 5.61 -10.47
N ALA A 465 26.57 6.06 -10.25
CA ALA A 465 27.76 5.41 -10.82
C ALA A 465 27.97 3.99 -10.29
N GLY A 466 27.72 3.75 -9.01
CA GLY A 466 27.72 2.41 -8.39
C GLY A 466 26.64 1.52 -9.00
N TRP A 467 25.41 2.00 -9.08
CA TRP A 467 24.30 1.25 -9.68
C TRP A 467 24.53 0.93 -11.16
N TRP A 468 25.14 1.84 -11.90
CA TRP A 468 25.52 1.60 -13.29
C TRP A 468 26.63 0.55 -13.41
N ALA A 469 27.63 0.60 -12.53
CA ALA A 469 28.67 -0.41 -12.45
C ALA A 469 28.11 -1.82 -12.18
N ASP A 470 27.13 -1.92 -11.28
CA ASP A 470 26.44 -3.15 -10.92
C ASP A 470 25.38 -3.58 -11.93
N GLY A 471 25.12 -2.77 -12.98
CA GLY A 471 24.10 -3.05 -13.99
C GLY A 471 22.66 -2.83 -13.48
N ALA A 472 22.48 -2.15 -12.36
CA ALA A 472 21.17 -1.83 -11.78
C ALA A 472 20.46 -0.70 -12.53
N ILE A 473 21.21 0.17 -13.22
CA ILE A 473 20.69 1.17 -14.17
C ILE A 473 21.37 1.01 -15.53
N ASP A 474 20.69 1.44 -16.58
CA ASP A 474 21.19 1.40 -17.94
C ASP A 474 22.18 2.56 -18.26
N ASP A 475 22.82 2.49 -19.44
CA ASP A 475 23.79 3.50 -19.88
C ASP A 475 23.13 4.88 -20.04
N ASP A 476 21.87 4.93 -20.49
CA ASP A 476 21.14 6.18 -20.70
C ASP A 476 20.83 6.88 -19.36
N SER A 477 20.46 6.14 -18.35
CA SER A 477 20.22 6.67 -16.98
C SER A 477 21.50 7.24 -16.37
N PHE A 478 22.63 6.59 -16.57
CA PHE A 478 23.92 7.11 -16.12
C PHE A 478 24.30 8.39 -16.87
N ILE A 479 24.09 8.44 -18.21
CA ILE A 479 24.35 9.62 -19.06
C ILE A 479 23.50 10.81 -18.63
N GLN A 480 22.25 10.62 -18.20
CA GLN A 480 21.42 11.69 -17.65
C GLN A 480 22.06 12.31 -16.39
N GLY A 481 22.65 11.52 -15.52
CA GLY A 481 23.44 12.04 -14.39
C GLY A 481 24.63 12.90 -14.82
N ILE A 482 25.32 12.51 -15.89
CA ILE A 482 26.41 13.31 -16.47
C ILE A 482 25.86 14.60 -17.11
N GLN A 483 24.73 14.56 -17.80
CA GLN A 483 24.07 15.76 -18.32
C GLN A 483 23.73 16.77 -17.22
N PHE A 484 23.25 16.29 -16.08
CA PHE A 484 23.01 17.15 -14.92
C PHE A 484 24.28 17.86 -14.47
N LEU A 485 25.41 17.15 -14.31
CA LEU A 485 26.69 17.77 -13.93
C LEU A 485 27.15 18.87 -14.92
N ILE A 486 26.86 18.68 -16.20
CA ILE A 486 27.15 19.66 -17.25
C ILE A 486 26.22 20.87 -17.15
N THR A 487 24.91 20.64 -16.96
CA THR A 487 23.90 21.70 -16.86
C THR A 487 24.09 22.56 -15.62
N GLU A 488 24.49 21.96 -14.50
CA GLU A 488 24.80 22.69 -13.26
C GLU A 488 26.20 23.37 -13.30
N GLY A 489 26.97 23.12 -14.36
CA GLY A 489 28.32 23.68 -14.48
C GLY A 489 29.37 23.08 -13.55
N ILE A 490 29.04 21.92 -12.91
CA ILE A 490 29.97 21.16 -12.07
C ILE A 490 31.00 20.44 -12.95
N MET A 491 30.58 19.99 -14.14
CA MET A 491 31.47 19.40 -15.16
C MET A 491 31.45 20.26 -16.43
N SER A 492 32.62 20.60 -16.96
CA SER A 492 32.70 21.30 -18.22
C SER A 492 33.05 20.35 -19.36
N ILE A 493 32.32 20.46 -20.48
CA ILE A 493 32.69 19.80 -21.73
C ILE A 493 33.60 20.79 -22.47
N THR A 494 34.93 20.66 -22.32
CA THR A 494 35.85 21.36 -23.18
C THR A 494 35.92 20.63 -24.55
N SER A 495 35.38 21.27 -25.59
CA SER A 495 35.47 20.85 -26.99
C SER A 495 36.90 20.78 -27.48
#